data_13a9ead81f9ca329fcdc8c7f60285a93
#
_entry.id   13a9ead81f9ca329fcdc8c7f60285a93
#
_cell.length_a   1.000
_cell.length_b   1.000
_cell.length_c   1.000
_cell.angle_alpha   90.00
_cell.angle_beta   90.00
_cell.angle_gamma   90.00
#
_symmetry.space_group_name_H-M   'P 1'
#
loop_
_entity.id
_entity.type
_entity.pdbx_description
1 polymer ?
#
loop_
_entity_poly.entity_id
_entity_poly.type
_entity_poly.pdbx_seq_one_letter_code
_entity_poly.pdbx_strand_id
1 'polypeptide(L)' 'MDREEIKSYLPHREPMLLIDSVVTEVVTDATGNEVNYAVGTYHVRGDEYFLQGHFPDYPVVPGVILCEMMAQSCAML' A
#
# COMPACT_ATOMS: atom_id res chain seq x y z
N MET A 1 9.78 6.78 -1.28
CA MET A 1 10.38 5.77 -0.37
C MET A 1 10.30 4.39 -0.99
N ASP A 2 11.40 3.67 -0.95
CA ASP A 2 11.44 2.26 -1.34
C ASP A 2 11.12 1.36 -0.14
N ARG A 3 11.16 0.04 -0.35
CA ARG A 3 10.85 -0.93 0.72
C ARG A 3 11.77 -0.81 1.93
N GLU A 4 13.04 -0.56 1.72
CA GLU A 4 14.00 -0.49 2.83
C GLU A 4 13.74 0.74 3.71
N GLU A 5 13.41 1.87 3.11
CA GLU A 5 13.02 3.06 3.85
C GLU A 5 11.69 2.85 4.60
N ILE A 6 10.72 2.22 3.94
CA ILE A 6 9.42 1.90 4.55
C ILE A 6 9.62 1.04 5.80
N LYS A 7 10.50 0.05 5.73
CA LYS A 7 10.80 -0.85 6.87
C LYS A 7 11.39 -0.10 8.07
N SER A 8 11.98 1.06 7.87
CA SER A 8 12.48 1.88 8.98
C SER A 8 11.35 2.55 9.77
N TYR A 9 10.14 2.67 9.19
CA TYR A 9 8.97 3.29 9.81
C TYR A 9 7.93 2.27 10.23
N LEU A 10 7.75 1.18 9.48
CA LEU A 10 6.76 0.15 9.75
C LEU A 10 7.41 -1.12 10.30
N PRO A 11 6.81 -1.75 11.32
CA PRO A 11 7.28 -3.05 11.80
C PRO A 11 6.96 -4.20 10.86
N HIS A 12 6.08 -3.97 9.87
CA HIS A 12 5.66 -4.98 8.92
C HIS A 12 6.83 -5.52 8.10
N ARG A 13 6.80 -6.82 7.83
CA ARG A 13 7.78 -7.52 6.99
C ARG A 13 7.04 -8.46 6.06
N GLU A 14 7.70 -8.84 4.98
CA GLU A 14 7.11 -9.80 4.05
C GLU A 14 6.68 -11.08 4.80
N PRO A 15 5.53 -11.67 4.49
CA PRO A 15 4.60 -11.29 3.42
C PRO A 15 3.53 -10.26 3.80
N MET A 16 3.57 -9.68 5.00
CA MET A 16 2.58 -8.71 5.48
C MET A 16 2.92 -7.27 5.09
N LEU A 17 4.10 -7.00 4.56
CA LEU A 17 4.43 -5.70 3.99
C LEU A 17 3.86 -5.63 2.57
N LEU A 18 2.81 -4.82 2.40
CA LEU A 18 1.97 -4.82 1.20
C LEU A 18 2.13 -3.56 0.35
N ILE A 19 3.27 -2.89 0.44
CA ILE A 19 3.62 -1.75 -0.41
C ILE A 19 5.07 -1.88 -0.85
N ASP A 20 5.33 -1.59 -2.13
CA ASP A 20 6.69 -1.60 -2.68
C ASP A 20 7.35 -0.23 -2.58
N SER A 21 6.55 0.83 -2.71
CA SER A 21 7.02 2.21 -2.60
C SER A 21 5.89 3.11 -2.15
N VAL A 22 6.25 4.26 -1.58
CA VAL A 22 5.29 5.29 -1.21
C VAL A 22 5.88 6.67 -1.48
N VAL A 23 5.04 7.57 -1.97
CA VAL A 23 5.37 8.99 -2.16
C VAL A 23 4.37 9.80 -1.37
N THR A 24 4.85 10.80 -0.64
CA THR A 24 3.99 11.72 0.10
C THR A 24 4.04 13.09 -0.56
N GLU A 25 2.89 13.74 -0.65
CA GLU A 25 2.75 15.06 -1.27
C GLU A 25 1.83 15.94 -0.44
N VAL A 26 2.08 17.25 -0.49
CA VAL A 26 1.20 18.28 0.09
C VAL A 26 0.59 19.07 -1.05
N VAL A 27 -0.73 19.14 -1.08
CA VAL A 27 -1.48 19.83 -2.13
C VAL A 27 -2.43 20.82 -1.47
N THR A 28 -2.56 22.04 -2.04
CA THR A 28 -3.55 23.00 -1.59
C THR A 28 -4.87 22.74 -2.31
N ASP A 29 -5.95 22.55 -1.56
CA ASP A 29 -7.27 22.30 -2.13
C ASP A 29 -7.94 23.61 -2.61
N ALA A 30 -9.18 23.49 -3.14
CA ALA A 30 -9.92 24.62 -3.69
C ALA A 30 -10.31 25.67 -2.63
N THR A 31 -10.27 25.31 -1.34
CA THR A 31 -10.58 26.21 -0.23
C THR A 31 -9.33 26.84 0.38
N GLY A 32 -8.13 26.53 -0.15
CA GLY A 32 -6.87 27.07 0.35
C GLY A 32 -6.25 26.26 1.48
N ASN A 33 -6.84 25.11 1.86
CA ASN A 33 -6.29 24.24 2.89
C ASN A 33 -5.24 23.27 2.31
N GLU A 34 -4.21 23.00 3.10
CA GLU A 34 -3.21 22.00 2.73
C GLU A 34 -3.74 20.59 3.04
N VAL A 35 -3.57 19.70 2.06
CA VAL A 35 -3.96 18.29 2.17
C VAL A 35 -2.73 17.43 1.93
N ASN A 36 -2.48 16.51 2.85
CA ASN A 36 -1.37 15.56 2.73
C ASN A 36 -1.86 14.29 2.05
N TYR A 37 -1.11 13.84 1.04
CA TYR A 37 -1.40 12.60 0.32
C TYR A 37 -0.27 11.60 0.48
N ALA A 38 -0.63 10.33 0.53
CA ALA A 38 0.30 9.24 0.36
C ALA A 38 -0.13 8.42 -0.86
N VAL A 39 0.79 8.16 -1.77
CA VAL A 39 0.56 7.28 -2.92
C VAL A 39 1.44 6.06 -2.75
N GLY A 40 0.82 4.95 -2.38
CA GLY A 40 1.51 3.67 -2.26
C GLY A 40 1.39 2.88 -3.55
N THR A 41 2.44 2.16 -3.90
CA THR A 41 2.48 1.31 -5.07
C THR A 41 2.84 -0.11 -4.65
N TYR A 42 2.09 -1.08 -5.17
CA TYR A 42 2.37 -2.50 -4.97
C TYR A 42 2.23 -3.23 -6.30
N HIS A 43 3.27 -3.95 -6.69
CA HIS A 43 3.22 -4.75 -7.91
C HIS A 43 2.75 -6.16 -7.60
N VAL A 44 1.56 -6.52 -8.08
CA VAL A 44 0.99 -7.87 -7.91
C VAL A 44 1.77 -8.84 -8.80
N ARG A 45 2.36 -9.85 -8.18
CA ARG A 45 3.23 -10.82 -8.87
C ARG A 45 2.50 -12.06 -9.36
N GLY A 46 1.38 -12.40 -8.71
CA GLY A 46 0.54 -13.54 -9.08
C GLY A 46 0.66 -14.75 -8.15
N ASP A 47 1.70 -14.78 -7.33
CA ASP A 47 1.98 -15.90 -6.41
C ASP A 47 1.73 -15.55 -4.94
N GLU A 48 1.17 -14.37 -4.66
CA GLU A 48 0.92 -13.92 -3.30
C GLU A 48 -0.06 -14.83 -2.57
N TYR A 49 0.16 -15.00 -1.26
CA TYR A 49 -0.67 -15.86 -0.41
C TYR A 49 -2.15 -15.48 -0.46
N PHE A 50 -2.46 -14.19 -0.58
CA PHE A 50 -3.85 -13.69 -0.57
C PHE A 50 -4.60 -13.94 -1.88
N LEU A 51 -3.92 -14.38 -2.93
CA LEU A 51 -4.56 -14.77 -4.19
C LEU A 51 -4.97 -16.24 -4.20
N GLN A 52 -4.37 -17.05 -3.33
CA GLN A 52 -4.63 -18.48 -3.28
C GLN A 52 -6.05 -18.74 -2.76
N GLY A 53 -6.89 -19.36 -3.58
CA GLY A 53 -8.29 -19.61 -3.23
C GLY A 53 -9.23 -18.43 -3.49
N HIS A 54 -8.71 -17.32 -4.00
CA HIS A 54 -9.53 -16.11 -4.22
C HIS A 54 -9.34 -15.52 -5.63
N PHE A 55 -9.70 -16.16 -6.70
CA PHE A 55 -10.35 -17.45 -6.87
C PHE A 55 -9.39 -18.37 -7.66
N PRO A 56 -9.49 -19.71 -7.61
CA PRO A 56 -8.46 -20.59 -8.19
C PRO A 56 -8.15 -20.35 -9.67
N ASP A 57 -9.17 -20.13 -10.51
CA ASP A 57 -9.00 -19.89 -11.94
C ASP A 57 -9.11 -18.40 -12.32
N TYR A 58 -9.32 -17.52 -11.35
CA TYR A 58 -9.51 -16.09 -11.56
C TYR A 58 -9.01 -15.31 -10.35
N PRO A 59 -7.68 -15.09 -10.26
CA PRO A 59 -7.12 -14.42 -9.09
C PRO A 59 -7.56 -12.97 -9.00
N VAL A 60 -8.08 -12.59 -7.82
CA VAL A 60 -8.50 -11.22 -7.52
C VAL A 60 -7.92 -10.82 -6.16
N VAL A 61 -7.36 -9.63 -6.07
CA VAL A 61 -6.86 -9.12 -4.79
C VAL A 61 -8.06 -8.89 -3.84
N PRO A 62 -8.08 -9.55 -2.67
CA PRO A 62 -9.17 -9.35 -1.71
C PRO A 62 -9.29 -7.92 -1.24
N GLY A 63 -10.53 -7.43 -1.03
CA GLY A 63 -10.78 -6.05 -0.60
C GLY A 63 -10.09 -5.69 0.73
N VAL A 64 -10.01 -6.63 1.67
CA VAL A 64 -9.33 -6.41 2.95
C VAL A 64 -7.83 -6.15 2.77
N ILE A 65 -7.22 -6.77 1.75
CA ILE A 65 -5.80 -6.54 1.40
C ILE A 65 -5.62 -5.13 0.84
N LEU A 66 -6.54 -4.67 -0.01
CA LEU A 66 -6.51 -3.29 -0.52
C LEU A 66 -6.62 -2.28 0.62
N CYS A 67 -7.50 -2.53 1.60
CA CYS A 67 -7.61 -1.68 2.79
C CYS A 67 -6.31 -1.63 3.59
N GLU A 68 -5.64 -2.77 3.75
CA GLU A 68 -4.36 -2.83 4.47
C GLU A 68 -3.26 -2.11 3.70
N MET A 69 -3.22 -2.23 2.37
CA MET A 69 -2.29 -1.48 1.52
C MET A 69 -2.46 0.02 1.71
N MET A 70 -3.70 0.50 1.75
CA MET A 70 -4.00 1.91 1.98
C MET A 70 -3.55 2.36 3.39
N ALA A 71 -3.82 1.55 4.41
CA ALA A 71 -3.43 1.86 5.78
C ALA A 71 -1.91 1.95 5.92
N GLN A 72 -1.17 1.04 5.31
CA GLN A 72 0.29 1.05 5.33
C GLN A 72 0.83 2.29 4.60
N SER A 73 0.23 2.65 3.47
CA SER A 73 0.62 3.85 2.73
C SER A 73 0.37 5.12 3.55
N CYS A 74 -0.78 5.22 4.21
CA CYS A 74 -1.14 6.37 5.04
C CYS A 74 -0.26 6.51 6.28
N ALA A 75 0.32 5.42 6.77
CA ALA A 75 1.23 5.47 7.92
C ALA A 75 2.49 6.29 7.64
N MET A 76 2.78 6.58 6.37
CA MET A 76 3.92 7.42 5.97
C MET A 76 3.62 8.92 6.02
N LEU A 77 2.38 9.29 6.26
CA LEU A 77 1.99 10.72 6.40
C LEU A 77 2.46 11.31 7.79
#